data_fce27c68184465a37c00c7d0bf9ca285
#
_entry.id   fce27c68184465a37c00c7d0bf9ca285
#
_cell.length_a   1.000
_cell.length_b   1.000
_cell.length_c   1.000
_cell.angle_alpha   90.00
_cell.angle_beta   90.00
_cell.angle_gamma   90.00
#
_symmetry.space_group_name_H-M   'P 1'
#
loop_
_entity.id
_entity.type
_entity.pdbx_description
1 polymer ?
#
loop_
_entity_poly.entity_id
_entity_poly.type
_entity_poly.pdbx_seq_one_letter_code
_entity_poly.pdbx_strand_id
1 'polypeptide(L)'
;PGSFNPFGLLGSFYDCSTSQLIVSTVAGSSENREIGKVCKIDIKTKEITTLIDHKDIYGLALHIHQGKRILYLSSARTSKLYSLELDDRNNPIGTLKEEFSISGLGPRGDDKIRKIRFTSDGKMQLFTVLFYYNLTSPSEEQQNQMYFVYNSIKKNWKLSGIE
;
A
#
# COMPACT_ATOMS: atom_id res chain seq x y z
N PRO A 1 -1.27 27.13 -12.77
CA PRO A 1 -2.01 25.91 -13.05
C PRO A 1 -1.23 24.77 -12.46
N GLY A 2 -1.77 24.18 -11.37
CA GLY A 2 -1.12 23.08 -10.71
C GLY A 2 -0.95 21.91 -11.67
N SER A 3 0.16 21.21 -11.60
CA SER A 3 0.42 20.01 -12.37
C SER A 3 -0.67 19.00 -12.01
N PHE A 4 -1.64 18.87 -12.87
CA PHE A 4 -2.66 17.85 -12.77
C PHE A 4 -1.96 16.51 -12.96
N ASN A 5 -2.00 15.64 -11.97
CA ASN A 5 -1.52 14.28 -12.13
C ASN A 5 -2.61 13.45 -12.85
N PRO A 6 -2.51 13.23 -14.18
CA PRO A 6 -3.53 12.50 -14.93
C PRO A 6 -3.45 10.98 -14.71
N PHE A 7 -2.35 10.48 -14.10
CA PHE A 7 -2.09 9.06 -13.95
C PHE A 7 -2.53 8.62 -12.56
N GLY A 8 -3.80 8.23 -12.44
CA GLY A 8 -4.42 8.04 -11.16
C GLY A 8 -4.09 6.75 -10.44
N LEU A 9 -3.87 5.64 -11.13
CA LEU A 9 -3.75 4.33 -10.49
C LEU A 9 -2.29 4.01 -10.18
N LEU A 10 -1.99 3.68 -8.92
CA LEU A 10 -0.66 3.32 -8.45
C LEU A 10 -0.55 1.86 -8.05
N GLY A 11 -1.45 1.38 -7.22
CA GLY A 11 -1.47 0.00 -6.75
C GLY A 11 -2.75 -0.72 -7.18
N SER A 12 -2.65 -2.03 -7.40
CA SER A 12 -3.80 -2.88 -7.65
C SER A 12 -3.61 -4.27 -7.07
N PHE A 13 -4.69 -4.87 -6.61
CA PHE A 13 -4.75 -6.24 -6.13
C PHE A 13 -6.09 -6.87 -6.54
N TYR A 14 -6.04 -8.03 -7.18
CA TYR A 14 -7.23 -8.80 -7.52
C TYR A 14 -7.46 -9.90 -6.48
N ASP A 15 -8.63 -9.86 -5.85
CA ASP A 15 -9.08 -10.89 -4.93
C ASP A 15 -9.94 -11.92 -5.65
N CYS A 16 -9.36 -13.06 -5.94
CA CYS A 16 -10.05 -14.17 -6.61
C CYS A 16 -11.24 -14.70 -5.80
N SER A 17 -11.19 -14.63 -4.46
CA SER A 17 -12.24 -15.20 -3.60
C SER A 17 -13.56 -14.42 -3.69
N THR A 18 -13.47 -13.12 -3.92
CA THR A 18 -14.63 -12.22 -4.03
C THR A 18 -14.89 -11.74 -5.45
N SER A 19 -13.99 -12.03 -6.41
CA SER A 19 -14.00 -11.46 -7.77
C SER A 19 -13.96 -9.92 -7.76
N GLN A 20 -13.22 -9.34 -6.84
CA GLN A 20 -13.09 -7.90 -6.67
C GLN A 20 -11.66 -7.43 -6.94
N LEU A 21 -11.52 -6.27 -7.57
CA LEU A 21 -10.26 -5.57 -7.77
C LEU A 21 -10.19 -4.42 -6.75
N ILE A 22 -9.14 -4.39 -5.93
CA ILE A 22 -8.85 -3.27 -5.03
C ILE A 22 -7.77 -2.42 -5.71
N VAL A 23 -7.99 -1.12 -5.81
CA VAL A 23 -7.09 -0.18 -6.48
C VAL A 23 -6.84 1.04 -5.62
N SER A 24 -5.63 1.60 -5.71
CA SER A 24 -5.31 2.91 -5.15
C SER A 24 -5.11 3.94 -6.24
N THR A 25 -5.51 5.18 -5.98
CA THR A 25 -5.36 6.30 -6.89
C THR A 25 -4.89 7.54 -6.16
N VAL A 26 -4.04 8.32 -6.82
CA VAL A 26 -3.61 9.67 -6.39
C VAL A 26 -4.10 10.74 -7.38
N ALA A 27 -5.09 10.41 -8.21
CA ALA A 27 -5.65 11.34 -9.18
C ALA A 27 -6.09 12.65 -8.52
N GLY A 28 -5.56 13.76 -9.00
CA GLY A 28 -5.83 15.09 -8.48
C GLY A 28 -5.04 15.48 -7.23
N SER A 29 -4.25 14.56 -6.65
CA SER A 29 -3.30 14.87 -5.58
C SER A 29 -2.07 15.63 -6.11
N SER A 30 -1.44 16.40 -5.23
CA SER A 30 -0.18 17.10 -5.47
C SER A 30 0.64 17.11 -4.18
N GLU A 31 1.85 17.63 -4.19
CA GLU A 31 2.70 17.75 -2.99
C GLU A 31 1.96 18.40 -1.80
N ASN A 32 1.10 19.37 -2.07
CA ASN A 32 0.39 20.13 -1.04
C ASN A 32 -1.08 19.72 -0.84
N ARG A 33 -1.57 18.71 -1.58
CA ARG A 33 -2.97 18.29 -1.53
C ARG A 33 -3.10 16.78 -1.59
N GLU A 34 -3.67 16.18 -0.56
CA GLU A 34 -3.95 14.75 -0.48
C GLU A 34 -5.44 14.50 -0.71
N ILE A 35 -5.79 13.90 -1.86
CA ILE A 35 -7.17 13.53 -2.23
C ILE A 35 -7.27 12.15 -2.87
N GLY A 36 -6.20 11.36 -2.74
CA GLY A 36 -6.17 9.98 -3.23
C GLY A 36 -7.22 9.11 -2.54
N LYS A 37 -7.50 7.96 -3.15
CA LYS A 37 -8.52 7.01 -2.69
C LYS A 37 -8.03 5.58 -2.84
N VAL A 38 -8.61 4.70 -2.03
CA VAL A 38 -8.60 3.26 -2.27
C VAL A 38 -10.03 2.82 -2.55
N CYS A 39 -10.23 2.14 -3.66
CA CYS A 39 -11.55 1.67 -4.09
C CYS A 39 -11.52 0.16 -4.29
N LYS A 40 -12.66 -0.49 -4.03
CA LYS A 40 -12.93 -1.84 -4.55
C LYS A 40 -13.86 -1.74 -5.75
N ILE A 41 -13.64 -2.60 -6.73
CA ILE A 41 -14.41 -2.70 -7.97
C ILE A 41 -14.90 -4.14 -8.08
N ASP A 42 -16.19 -4.34 -8.09
CA ASP A 42 -16.77 -5.63 -8.43
C ASP A 42 -16.66 -5.85 -9.94
N ILE A 43 -15.95 -6.90 -10.36
CA ILE A 43 -15.67 -7.12 -11.77
C ILE A 43 -16.93 -7.51 -12.55
N LYS A 44 -17.92 -8.12 -11.90
CA LYS A 44 -19.16 -8.58 -12.54
C LYS A 44 -20.16 -7.44 -12.70
N THR A 45 -20.41 -6.70 -11.61
CA THR A 45 -21.43 -5.63 -11.59
C THR A 45 -20.86 -4.28 -12.06
N LYS A 46 -19.52 -4.12 -12.09
CA LYS A 46 -18.80 -2.85 -12.34
C LYS A 46 -19.03 -1.79 -11.27
N GLU A 47 -19.60 -2.18 -10.14
CA GLU A 47 -19.81 -1.29 -9.02
C GLU A 47 -18.45 -0.89 -8.39
N ILE A 48 -18.30 0.40 -8.12
CA ILE A 48 -17.10 0.97 -7.48
C ILE A 48 -17.49 1.50 -6.10
N THR A 49 -16.82 1.00 -5.07
CA THR A 49 -17.01 1.44 -3.67
C THR A 49 -15.70 2.01 -3.13
N THR A 50 -15.73 3.21 -2.56
CA THR A 50 -14.58 3.79 -1.88
C THR A 50 -14.39 3.13 -0.51
N LEU A 51 -13.20 2.59 -0.25
CA LEU A 51 -12.82 2.00 1.03
C LEU A 51 -12.10 3.01 1.93
N ILE A 52 -11.25 3.86 1.32
CA ILE A 52 -10.47 4.91 2.00
C ILE A 52 -10.52 6.15 1.12
N ASP A 53 -10.75 7.30 1.73
CA ASP A 53 -10.76 8.60 1.06
C ASP A 53 -9.67 9.51 1.64
N HIS A 54 -9.21 10.48 0.83
CA HIS A 54 -8.20 11.48 1.22
C HIS A 54 -6.89 10.84 1.73
N LYS A 55 -6.44 9.76 1.04
CA LYS A 55 -5.16 9.08 1.30
C LYS A 55 -4.47 8.70 -0.01
N ASP A 56 -3.25 9.18 -0.16
CA ASP A 56 -2.38 8.83 -1.28
C ASP A 56 -1.67 7.51 -0.96
N ILE A 57 -2.20 6.42 -1.49
CA ILE A 57 -1.66 5.06 -1.28
C ILE A 57 -0.87 4.63 -2.52
N TYR A 58 0.38 4.18 -2.31
CA TYR A 58 1.28 3.74 -3.36
C TYR A 58 1.19 2.23 -3.61
N GLY A 59 1.57 1.44 -2.63
CA GLY A 59 1.49 -0.02 -2.69
C GLY A 59 0.34 -0.55 -1.85
N LEU A 60 -0.27 -1.66 -2.29
CA LEU A 60 -1.26 -2.39 -1.50
C LEU A 60 -1.14 -3.89 -1.70
N ALA A 61 -1.50 -4.66 -0.66
CA ALA A 61 -1.60 -6.11 -0.72
C ALA A 61 -2.59 -6.62 0.33
N LEU A 62 -3.40 -7.60 -0.05
CA LEU A 62 -4.26 -8.33 0.88
C LEU A 62 -3.50 -9.56 1.39
N HIS A 63 -3.56 -9.79 2.69
CA HIS A 63 -2.99 -10.98 3.33
C HIS A 63 -3.93 -11.52 4.40
N ILE A 64 -4.02 -12.86 4.48
CA ILE A 64 -4.74 -13.51 5.57
C ILE A 64 -3.76 -13.73 6.72
N HIS A 65 -3.96 -12.98 7.79
CA HIS A 65 -3.11 -13.05 8.98
C HIS A 65 -3.93 -13.52 10.18
N GLN A 66 -3.58 -14.66 10.76
CA GLN A 66 -4.31 -15.27 11.89
C GLN A 66 -5.83 -15.38 11.68
N GLY A 67 -6.24 -15.78 10.47
CA GLY A 67 -7.65 -15.91 10.09
C GLY A 67 -8.37 -14.61 9.75
N LYS A 68 -7.70 -13.47 9.85
CA LYS A 68 -8.23 -12.15 9.51
C LYS A 68 -7.76 -11.70 8.14
N ARG A 69 -8.63 -11.06 7.41
CA ARG A 69 -8.31 -10.43 6.11
C ARG A 69 -7.76 -9.04 6.36
N ILE A 70 -6.48 -8.85 6.10
CA ILE A 70 -5.79 -7.57 6.35
C ILE A 70 -5.32 -6.99 5.02
N LEU A 71 -5.80 -5.81 4.69
CA LEU A 71 -5.30 -4.99 3.60
C LEU A 71 -4.14 -4.13 4.12
N TYR A 72 -2.93 -4.40 3.64
CA TYR A 72 -1.76 -3.56 3.90
C TYR A 72 -1.63 -2.50 2.83
N LEU A 73 -1.33 -1.27 3.26
CA LEU A 73 -1.33 -0.09 2.43
C LEU A 73 -0.14 0.79 2.77
N SER A 74 0.58 1.26 1.77
CA SER A 74 1.70 2.18 1.98
C SER A 74 1.36 3.59 1.52
N SER A 75 1.80 4.59 2.29
CA SER A 75 1.66 5.98 1.89
C SER A 75 2.58 6.32 0.72
N ALA A 76 2.06 7.07 -0.26
CA ALA A 76 2.88 7.71 -1.28
C ALA A 76 3.61 8.96 -0.74
N ARG A 77 3.12 9.54 0.36
CA ARG A 77 3.68 10.78 0.96
C ARG A 77 4.74 10.54 1.99
N THR A 78 4.55 9.47 2.76
CA THR A 78 5.43 9.15 3.89
C THR A 78 5.96 7.73 3.73
N SER A 79 7.02 7.42 4.46
CA SER A 79 7.60 6.07 4.48
C SER A 79 6.84 5.11 5.41
N LYS A 80 5.50 5.28 5.55
CA LYS A 80 4.67 4.54 6.49
C LYS A 80 3.89 3.41 5.83
N LEU A 81 3.75 2.32 6.56
CA LEU A 81 2.86 1.21 6.25
C LEU A 81 1.65 1.24 7.19
N TYR A 82 0.48 1.02 6.61
CA TYR A 82 -0.79 0.91 7.33
C TYR A 82 -1.42 -0.45 7.11
N SER A 83 -2.36 -0.81 7.97
CA SER A 83 -3.24 -1.96 7.80
C SER A 83 -4.70 -1.57 8.01
N LEU A 84 -5.59 -2.29 7.34
CA LEU A 84 -7.03 -2.17 7.48
C LEU A 84 -7.62 -3.57 7.49
N GLU A 85 -8.32 -3.94 8.55
CA GLU A 85 -9.05 -5.21 8.62
C GLU A 85 -10.30 -5.14 7.73
N LEU A 86 -10.53 -6.19 6.95
CA LEU A 86 -11.67 -6.30 6.03
C LEU A 86 -12.53 -7.50 6.40
N ASP A 87 -13.83 -7.41 6.12
CA ASP A 87 -14.74 -8.55 6.14
C ASP A 87 -14.56 -9.47 4.91
N ASP A 88 -15.34 -10.53 4.83
CA ASP A 88 -15.29 -11.50 3.72
C ASP A 88 -15.76 -10.92 2.36
N ARG A 89 -16.34 -9.72 2.37
CA ARG A 89 -16.77 -8.97 1.19
C ARG A 89 -15.87 -7.78 0.88
N ASN A 90 -14.70 -7.72 1.51
CA ASN A 90 -13.75 -6.61 1.42
C ASN A 90 -14.33 -5.25 1.86
N ASN A 91 -15.25 -5.23 2.83
CA ASN A 91 -15.63 -3.99 3.49
C ASN A 91 -14.74 -3.74 4.71
N PRO A 92 -14.39 -2.49 5.01
CA PRO A 92 -13.58 -2.15 6.18
C PRO A 92 -14.26 -2.55 7.49
N ILE A 93 -13.49 -3.18 8.39
CA ILE A 93 -13.84 -3.42 9.78
C ILE A 93 -12.93 -2.56 10.65
N GLY A 94 -13.44 -1.47 11.17
CA GLY A 94 -12.66 -0.54 11.98
C GLY A 94 -11.93 0.54 11.19
N THR A 95 -10.79 1.01 11.70
CA THR A 95 -10.06 2.15 11.18
C THR A 95 -8.68 1.77 10.67
N LEU A 96 -8.12 2.62 9.81
CA LEU A 96 -6.76 2.48 9.32
C LEU A 96 -5.76 2.59 10.49
N LYS A 97 -4.91 1.58 10.63
CA LYS A 97 -3.90 1.48 11.69
C LYS A 97 -2.51 1.66 11.10
N GLU A 98 -1.68 2.50 11.69
CA GLU A 98 -0.25 2.56 11.35
C GLU A 98 0.47 1.34 11.94
N GLU A 99 1.17 0.58 11.11
CA GLU A 99 1.95 -0.58 11.53
C GLU A 99 3.39 -0.18 11.88
N PHE A 100 4.06 0.50 10.97
CA PHE A 100 5.43 1.01 11.18
C PHE A 100 5.82 2.01 10.09
N SER A 101 7.00 2.64 10.28
CA SER A 101 7.67 3.47 9.28
C SER A 101 9.00 2.84 8.86
N ILE A 102 9.35 2.98 7.58
CA ILE A 102 10.67 2.64 7.04
C ILE A 102 11.57 3.88 6.87
N SER A 103 11.15 5.02 7.41
CA SER A 103 11.97 6.24 7.40
C SER A 103 13.31 6.00 8.08
N GLY A 104 14.39 6.44 7.45
CA GLY A 104 15.75 6.21 7.93
C GLY A 104 16.31 4.81 7.62
N LEU A 105 15.53 3.92 6.99
CA LEU A 105 15.99 2.61 6.56
C LEU A 105 16.44 2.63 5.09
N GLY A 106 17.40 1.75 4.79
CA GLY A 106 17.97 1.63 3.44
C GLY A 106 18.88 2.81 3.06
N PRO A 107 19.48 2.75 1.88
CA PRO A 107 20.54 3.68 1.48
C PRO A 107 20.06 5.12 1.24
N ARG A 108 18.79 5.34 0.92
CA ARG A 108 18.22 6.68 0.68
C ARG A 108 17.50 7.27 1.90
N GLY A 109 16.95 6.44 2.77
CA GLY A 109 16.33 6.87 4.03
C GLY A 109 14.91 7.46 3.92
N ASP A 110 14.46 7.84 2.72
CA ASP A 110 13.14 8.47 2.49
C ASP A 110 12.28 7.76 1.45
N ASP A 111 12.66 6.55 1.07
CA ASP A 111 11.91 5.71 0.15
C ASP A 111 10.45 5.51 0.56
N LYS A 112 9.60 5.32 -0.45
CA LYS A 112 8.20 4.93 -0.28
C LYS A 112 8.02 3.47 -0.69
N ILE A 113 7.12 2.77 -0.03
CA ILE A 113 6.86 1.36 -0.31
C ILE A 113 5.99 1.27 -1.57
N ARG A 114 6.59 0.86 -2.68
CA ARG A 114 5.91 0.71 -3.96
C ARG A 114 5.10 -0.59 -4.06
N LYS A 115 5.64 -1.68 -3.49
CA LYS A 115 5.04 -2.99 -3.59
C LYS A 115 5.21 -3.75 -2.28
N ILE A 116 4.18 -4.48 -1.92
CA ILE A 116 4.12 -5.33 -0.74
C ILE A 116 3.89 -6.76 -1.24
N ARG A 117 4.66 -7.71 -0.75
CA ARG A 117 4.45 -9.13 -0.98
C ARG A 117 4.54 -9.89 0.34
N PHE A 118 3.92 -11.06 0.37
CA PHE A 118 4.08 -12.03 1.44
C PHE A 118 4.70 -13.28 0.87
N THR A 119 5.76 -13.77 1.51
CA THR A 119 6.45 -15.00 1.14
C THR A 119 5.72 -16.21 1.71
N SER A 120 6.01 -17.40 1.21
CA SER A 120 5.37 -18.64 1.67
C SER A 120 5.68 -18.96 3.14
N ASP A 121 6.80 -18.45 3.68
CA ASP A 121 7.17 -18.56 5.10
C ASP A 121 6.61 -17.42 5.96
N GLY A 122 5.69 -16.61 5.41
CA GLY A 122 4.95 -15.58 6.14
C GLY A 122 5.71 -14.28 6.38
N LYS A 123 6.85 -14.05 5.74
CA LYS A 123 7.55 -12.78 5.81
C LYS A 123 6.87 -11.74 4.90
N MET A 124 6.87 -10.51 5.33
CA MET A 124 6.51 -9.37 4.49
C MET A 124 7.75 -8.86 3.76
N GLN A 125 7.70 -8.82 2.43
CA GLN A 125 8.73 -8.25 1.56
C GLN A 125 8.23 -6.93 1.00
N LEU A 126 8.98 -5.87 1.23
CA LEU A 126 8.69 -4.53 0.74
C LEU A 126 9.68 -4.15 -0.35
N PHE A 127 9.18 -3.63 -1.45
CA PHE A 127 9.98 -3.03 -2.53
C PHE A 127 9.82 -1.53 -2.43
N THR A 128 10.94 -0.81 -2.28
CA THR A 128 10.93 0.61 -1.96
C THR A 128 11.66 1.44 -3.02
N VAL A 129 11.10 2.60 -3.33
CA VAL A 129 11.65 3.58 -4.29
C VAL A 129 11.28 4.99 -3.84
N LEU A 130 11.90 6.00 -4.43
CA LEU A 130 11.40 7.37 -4.34
C LEU A 130 10.03 7.50 -5.03
N PHE A 131 9.23 8.44 -4.58
CA PHE A 131 7.95 8.77 -5.19
C PHE A 131 7.84 10.28 -5.44
N TYR A 132 7.49 10.62 -6.67
CA TYR A 132 7.28 12.00 -7.11
C TYR A 132 5.91 12.14 -7.77
N TYR A 133 5.17 13.19 -7.45
CA TYR A 133 3.84 13.46 -8.02
C TYR A 133 3.85 13.80 -9.51
N ASN A 134 5.00 14.16 -10.07
CA ASN A 134 5.16 14.39 -11.51
C ASN A 134 5.39 13.11 -12.32
N LEU A 135 5.49 11.96 -11.65
CA LEU A 135 5.71 10.62 -12.22
C LEU A 135 6.97 10.50 -13.12
N THR A 136 7.92 11.41 -12.96
CA THR A 136 9.20 11.36 -13.66
C THR A 136 10.25 10.57 -12.91
N SER A 137 9.86 9.56 -12.10
CA SER A 137 10.83 8.63 -11.51
C SER A 137 11.64 8.00 -12.62
N PRO A 138 12.97 8.07 -12.57
CA PRO A 138 13.79 7.38 -13.53
C PRO A 138 13.45 5.89 -13.53
N SER A 139 13.24 5.30 -14.70
CA SER A 139 13.00 3.86 -14.84
C SER A 139 14.17 3.01 -14.33
N GLU A 140 15.30 3.63 -14.15
CA GLU A 140 16.60 3.05 -13.71
C GLU A 140 16.79 3.08 -12.19
N GLU A 141 15.82 3.62 -11.43
CA GLU A 141 15.96 3.70 -9.99
C GLU A 141 15.93 2.30 -9.36
N GLN A 142 17.04 1.91 -8.75
CA GLN A 142 17.17 0.62 -8.11
C GLN A 142 16.18 0.51 -6.94
N GLN A 143 15.36 -0.53 -6.98
CA GLN A 143 14.46 -0.85 -5.88
C GLN A 143 15.25 -1.49 -4.74
N ASN A 144 15.11 -0.96 -3.53
CA ASN A 144 15.57 -1.66 -2.34
C ASN A 144 14.52 -2.67 -1.89
N GLN A 145 14.97 -3.76 -1.32
CA GLN A 145 14.11 -4.80 -0.77
C GLN A 145 14.31 -4.86 0.75
N MET A 146 13.21 -4.86 1.49
CA MET A 146 13.21 -4.97 2.94
C MET A 146 12.32 -6.12 3.36
N TYR A 147 12.80 -6.92 4.31
CA TYR A 147 12.08 -8.08 4.82
C TYR A 147 11.68 -7.85 6.27
N PHE A 148 10.43 -8.17 6.58
CA PHE A 148 9.88 -8.05 7.93
C PHE A 148 9.28 -9.39 8.37
N VAL A 149 9.50 -9.73 9.64
CA VAL A 149 8.92 -10.91 10.29
C VAL A 149 7.93 -10.45 11.35
N TYR A 150 6.77 -11.09 11.41
CA TYR A 150 5.77 -10.79 12.43
C TYR A 150 6.14 -11.42 13.78
N ASN A 151 6.21 -10.59 14.81
CA ASN A 151 6.40 -11.03 16.18
C ASN A 151 5.03 -11.22 16.85
N SER A 152 4.59 -12.46 17.03
CA SER A 152 3.27 -12.80 17.59
C SER A 152 3.11 -12.39 19.06
N ILE A 153 4.20 -12.32 19.82
CA ILE A 153 4.17 -11.90 21.23
C ILE A 153 3.95 -10.40 21.34
N LYS A 154 4.72 -9.62 20.59
CA LYS A 154 4.61 -8.14 20.56
C LYS A 154 3.55 -7.62 19.61
N LYS A 155 2.92 -8.50 18.82
CA LYS A 155 1.91 -8.18 17.79
C LYS A 155 2.37 -7.06 16.84
N ASN A 156 3.63 -7.11 16.39
CA ASN A 156 4.22 -6.13 15.48
C ASN A 156 5.18 -6.77 14.48
N TRP A 157 5.42 -6.06 13.39
CA TRP A 157 6.42 -6.40 12.38
C TRP A 157 7.81 -5.93 12.81
N LYS A 158 8.82 -6.75 12.58
CA LYS A 158 10.23 -6.43 12.84
C LYS A 158 11.04 -6.60 11.57
N LEU A 159 11.89 -5.62 11.28
CA LEU A 159 12.87 -5.71 10.20
C LEU A 159 13.79 -6.92 10.43
N SER A 160 13.96 -7.75 9.41
CA SER A 160 14.83 -8.93 9.41
C SER A 160 15.97 -8.85 8.40
N GLY A 161 15.89 -7.99 7.38
CA GLY A 161 16.95 -7.79 6.38
C GLY A 161 16.63 -6.67 5.40
N ILE A 162 17.68 -6.15 4.75
CA ILE A 162 17.63 -5.17 3.65
C ILE A 162 18.57 -5.68 2.55
N GLU A 163 18.11 -5.68 1.30
CA GLU A 163 18.86 -6.05 0.09
C GLU A 163 18.79 -4.95 -0.96
#